data_7b64424b2bb77e63a8f551db4f550b54
#
_entry.id   7b64424b2bb77e63a8f551db4f550b54
#
_cell.length_a   1.000
_cell.length_b   1.000
_cell.length_c   1.000
_cell.angle_alpha   90.00
_cell.angle_beta   90.00
_cell.angle_gamma   90.00
#
_symmetry.space_group_name_H-M   'P 1'
#
loop_
_entity.id
_entity.type
_entity.pdbx_description
1 polymer ?
#
loop_
_entity_poly.entity_id
_entity_poly.type
_entity_poly.pdbx_seq_one_letter_code
_entity_poly.pdbx_strand_id
1 'polypeptide(L)'
;MHRCIQLARNGLCGAPPNPMVGAVIVCDGKIIGEGYHAKCGEAHAEVNAIRSVKNPELLKRSTIYVSLEPCAHHGKTPPCADLIVEKQLKRVVIGCQDPFAKVNGKGIEKLRNAGIEVKVGVLELISRFVTFHAQKRPYITLKWAQSSDGFIDYNRSEGEAVKLSNDLTRMLVHKRRSEHTAILVGRRTALLDNPSLTIRDWHGKAPLR
;
A
#
# COMPACT_ATOMS: atom_id res chain seq x y z
N MET A 1 -8.47 -10.93 -6.51
CA MET A 1 -7.24 -10.20 -6.10
C MET A 1 -7.21 -8.73 -6.58
N HIS A 2 -7.54 -8.39 -7.83
CA HIS A 2 -7.58 -6.98 -8.27
C HIS A 2 -8.40 -6.06 -7.36
N ARG A 3 -9.56 -6.53 -6.87
CA ARG A 3 -10.37 -5.74 -5.93
C ARG A 3 -9.67 -5.49 -4.60
N CYS A 4 -8.91 -6.47 -4.07
CA CYS A 4 -8.08 -6.27 -2.88
C CYS A 4 -7.05 -5.15 -3.10
N ILE A 5 -6.44 -5.10 -4.29
CA ILE A 5 -5.47 -4.06 -4.66
C ILE A 5 -6.12 -2.67 -4.71
N GLN A 6 -7.32 -2.57 -5.30
CA GLN A 6 -8.07 -1.31 -5.34
C GLN A 6 -8.39 -0.82 -3.92
N LEU A 7 -8.87 -1.71 -3.06
CA LEU A 7 -9.17 -1.41 -1.66
C LEU A 7 -7.90 -0.99 -0.88
N ALA A 8 -6.80 -1.72 -1.05
CA ALA A 8 -5.52 -1.40 -0.39
C ALA A 8 -5.05 0.03 -0.68
N ARG A 9 -5.25 0.53 -1.91
CA ARG A 9 -4.87 1.90 -2.30
C ARG A 9 -5.58 2.98 -1.50
N ASN A 10 -6.77 2.72 -0.94
CA ASN A 10 -7.47 3.67 -0.08
C ASN A 10 -6.71 3.92 1.25
N GLY A 11 -5.85 2.99 1.67
CA GLY A 11 -4.99 3.14 2.84
C GLY A 11 -3.71 3.96 2.61
N LEU A 12 -3.47 4.47 1.40
CA LEU A 12 -2.19 5.09 1.01
C LEU A 12 -1.73 6.20 1.96
N CYS A 13 -2.63 7.03 2.44
CA CYS A 13 -2.28 8.18 3.30
C CYS A 13 -2.33 7.85 4.80
N GLY A 14 -3.09 6.83 5.22
CA GLY A 14 -3.35 6.53 6.62
C GLY A 14 -2.61 5.29 7.15
N ALA A 15 -2.41 4.28 6.32
CA ALA A 15 -1.77 3.04 6.72
C ALA A 15 -0.28 3.18 7.13
N PRO A 16 0.55 4.03 6.49
CA PRO A 16 1.96 4.12 6.86
C PRO A 16 2.20 4.42 8.36
N PRO A 17 3.20 3.77 9.02
CA PRO A 17 4.24 2.90 8.44
C PRO A 17 3.81 1.46 8.12
N ASN A 18 2.56 1.08 8.42
CA ASN A 18 2.02 -0.22 8.07
C ASN A 18 1.86 -0.35 6.55
N PRO A 19 1.87 -1.58 6.01
CA PRO A 19 1.59 -1.80 4.59
C PRO A 19 0.13 -1.48 4.25
N MET A 20 -0.10 -1.06 3.01
CA MET A 20 -1.45 -0.97 2.45
C MET A 20 -1.97 -2.38 2.19
N VAL A 21 -3.03 -2.76 2.86
CA VAL A 21 -3.65 -4.08 2.73
C VAL A 21 -5.13 -3.91 2.40
N GLY A 22 -5.62 -4.75 1.49
CA GLY A 22 -7.04 -4.88 1.18
C GLY A 22 -7.45 -6.35 1.23
N ALA A 23 -8.67 -6.58 1.68
CA ALA A 23 -9.26 -7.91 1.80
C ALA A 23 -10.67 -7.95 1.21
N VAL A 24 -11.01 -9.09 0.59
CA VAL A 24 -12.32 -9.35 -0.03
C VAL A 24 -12.76 -10.76 0.33
N ILE A 25 -14.00 -10.91 0.77
CA ILE A 25 -14.60 -12.20 1.10
C ILE A 25 -15.61 -12.56 0.02
N VAL A 26 -15.44 -13.76 -0.55
CA VAL A 26 -16.29 -14.28 -1.63
C VAL A 26 -16.97 -15.57 -1.20
N CYS A 27 -18.28 -15.64 -1.36
CA CYS A 27 -19.10 -16.82 -1.18
C CYS A 27 -19.91 -17.08 -2.45
N ASP A 28 -19.85 -18.30 -2.99
CA ASP A 28 -20.60 -18.70 -4.19
C ASP A 28 -20.46 -17.72 -5.36
N GLY A 29 -19.23 -17.26 -5.62
CA GLY A 29 -18.91 -16.31 -6.69
C GLY A 29 -19.30 -14.85 -6.43
N LYS A 30 -19.94 -14.53 -5.29
CA LYS A 30 -20.37 -13.18 -4.93
C LYS A 30 -19.49 -12.60 -3.82
N ILE A 31 -19.13 -11.32 -3.95
CA ILE A 31 -18.47 -10.58 -2.86
C ILE A 31 -19.50 -10.33 -1.76
N ILE A 32 -19.20 -10.78 -0.55
CA ILE A 32 -20.06 -10.64 0.64
C ILE A 32 -19.44 -9.75 1.72
N GLY A 33 -18.13 -9.44 1.62
CA GLY A 33 -17.43 -8.54 2.53
C GLY A 33 -16.20 -7.95 1.89
N GLU A 34 -15.89 -6.70 2.25
CA GLU A 34 -14.73 -5.95 1.77
C GLU A 34 -14.13 -5.12 2.91
N GLY A 35 -12.82 -4.96 2.90
CA GLY A 35 -12.12 -4.11 3.86
C GLY A 35 -10.73 -3.73 3.41
N TYR A 36 -10.21 -2.67 3.99
CA TYR A 36 -8.82 -2.25 3.83
C TYR A 36 -8.27 -1.70 5.14
N HIS A 37 -6.96 -1.65 5.28
CA HIS A 37 -6.30 -1.04 6.42
C HIS A 37 -6.28 0.48 6.24
N ALA A 38 -7.17 1.16 6.95
CA ALA A 38 -7.38 2.59 6.76
C ALA A 38 -6.31 3.44 7.43
N LYS A 39 -5.90 3.07 8.68
CA LYS A 39 -4.99 3.87 9.48
C LYS A 39 -4.15 3.00 10.42
N CYS A 40 -2.88 3.37 10.54
CA CYS A 40 -1.95 2.70 11.44
C CYS A 40 -2.49 2.68 12.89
N GLY A 41 -2.51 1.50 13.49
CA GLY A 41 -3.05 1.28 14.84
C GLY A 41 -4.53 0.94 14.91
N GLU A 42 -5.27 1.04 13.81
CA GLU A 42 -6.66 0.63 13.68
C GLU A 42 -6.78 -0.81 13.12
N ALA A 43 -8.03 -1.27 12.91
CA ALA A 43 -8.32 -2.61 12.41
C ALA A 43 -7.65 -2.90 11.05
N HIS A 44 -7.13 -4.10 10.91
CA HIS A 44 -6.55 -4.58 9.66
C HIS A 44 -7.64 -4.88 8.60
N ALA A 45 -7.22 -5.04 7.35
CA ALA A 45 -8.11 -5.24 6.22
C ALA A 45 -9.03 -6.47 6.40
N GLU A 46 -8.48 -7.56 6.92
CA GLU A 46 -9.21 -8.81 7.16
C GLU A 46 -10.31 -8.61 8.21
N VAL A 47 -10.01 -7.89 9.29
CA VAL A 47 -10.97 -7.55 10.34
C VAL A 47 -12.12 -6.73 9.77
N ASN A 48 -11.79 -5.71 8.96
CA ASN A 48 -12.78 -4.84 8.33
C ASN A 48 -13.63 -5.62 7.32
N ALA A 49 -13.02 -6.50 6.52
CA ALA A 49 -13.73 -7.34 5.57
C ALA A 49 -14.71 -8.31 6.29
N ILE A 50 -14.27 -8.97 7.35
CA ILE A 50 -15.12 -9.88 8.13
C ILE A 50 -16.28 -9.13 8.79
N ARG A 51 -16.03 -7.94 9.37
CA ARG A 51 -17.06 -7.10 9.99
C ARG A 51 -18.10 -6.59 8.99
N SER A 52 -17.74 -6.43 7.73
CA SER A 52 -18.65 -5.97 6.68
C SER A 52 -19.62 -7.04 6.18
N VAL A 53 -19.42 -8.31 6.55
CA VAL A 53 -20.29 -9.43 6.15
C VAL A 53 -21.60 -9.37 6.93
N LYS A 54 -22.72 -9.23 6.21
CA LYS A 54 -24.06 -9.14 6.81
C LYS A 54 -24.53 -10.44 7.46
N ASN A 55 -24.19 -11.59 6.85
CA ASN A 55 -24.54 -12.92 7.37
C ASN A 55 -23.26 -13.71 7.70
N PRO A 56 -22.84 -13.75 8.98
CA PRO A 56 -21.61 -14.42 9.41
C PRO A 56 -21.54 -15.92 9.12
N GLU A 57 -22.67 -16.62 9.02
CA GLU A 57 -22.70 -18.05 8.72
C GLU A 57 -22.12 -18.38 7.34
N LEU A 58 -22.15 -17.43 6.41
CA LEU A 58 -21.55 -17.60 5.10
C LEU A 58 -20.01 -17.68 5.13
N LEU A 59 -19.37 -17.20 6.20
CA LEU A 59 -17.91 -17.22 6.35
C LEU A 59 -17.35 -18.64 6.26
N LYS A 60 -18.02 -19.63 6.86
CA LYS A 60 -17.56 -21.02 6.92
C LYS A 60 -17.37 -21.68 5.55
N ARG A 61 -18.03 -21.18 4.52
CA ARG A 61 -17.91 -21.69 3.14
C ARG A 61 -17.27 -20.69 2.18
N SER A 62 -16.79 -19.58 2.72
CA SER A 62 -16.24 -18.48 1.94
C SER A 62 -14.73 -18.59 1.74
N THR A 63 -14.24 -17.91 0.69
CA THR A 63 -12.83 -17.65 0.45
C THR A 63 -12.53 -16.20 0.79
N ILE A 64 -11.54 -15.95 1.63
CA ILE A 64 -10.98 -14.61 1.80
C ILE A 64 -9.76 -14.43 0.88
N TYR A 65 -9.76 -13.33 0.14
CA TYR A 65 -8.63 -12.83 -0.63
C TYR A 65 -8.01 -11.68 0.14
N VAL A 66 -6.70 -11.69 0.34
CA VAL A 66 -5.97 -10.62 1.02
C VAL A 66 -4.69 -10.31 0.28
N SER A 67 -4.36 -9.03 0.12
CA SER A 67 -3.21 -8.61 -0.67
C SER A 67 -1.86 -8.94 -0.04
N LEU A 68 -1.81 -9.11 1.31
CA LEU A 68 -0.61 -9.44 2.08
C LEU A 68 -0.93 -10.56 3.06
N GLU A 69 0.08 -11.33 3.45
CA GLU A 69 -0.02 -12.39 4.46
C GLU A 69 -0.68 -11.88 5.76
N PRO A 70 -1.72 -12.57 6.28
CA PRO A 70 -2.33 -12.26 7.57
C PRO A 70 -1.33 -12.37 8.71
N CYS A 71 -1.29 -11.36 9.58
CA CYS A 71 -0.38 -11.36 10.72
C CYS A 71 -0.67 -12.52 11.70
N ALA A 72 0.41 -13.07 12.28
CA ALA A 72 0.37 -14.18 13.25
C ALA A 72 0.84 -13.79 14.65
N HIS A 73 1.27 -12.54 14.85
CA HIS A 73 1.75 -12.05 16.14
C HIS A 73 0.74 -11.11 16.80
N HIS A 74 0.68 -11.12 18.10
CA HIS A 74 -0.07 -10.14 18.88
C HIS A 74 0.61 -8.78 18.79
N GLY A 75 -0.14 -7.80 18.31
CA GLY A 75 0.23 -6.39 18.32
C GLY A 75 -0.72 -5.60 19.21
N LYS A 76 -1.19 -4.47 18.72
CA LYS A 76 -2.28 -3.70 19.37
C LYS A 76 -3.64 -4.40 19.25
N THR A 77 -3.78 -5.31 18.30
CA THR A 77 -4.97 -6.13 18.03
C THR A 77 -4.58 -7.61 17.97
N PRO A 78 -5.52 -8.55 18.20
CA PRO A 78 -5.29 -9.96 17.98
C PRO A 78 -4.87 -10.26 16.54
N PRO A 79 -4.09 -11.32 16.30
CA PRO A 79 -3.62 -11.69 14.96
C PRO A 79 -4.77 -11.97 13.99
N CYS A 80 -4.65 -11.48 12.75
CA CYS A 80 -5.66 -11.74 11.71
C CYS A 80 -5.77 -13.22 11.35
N ALA A 81 -4.66 -13.97 11.41
CA ALA A 81 -4.67 -15.42 11.19
C ALA A 81 -5.56 -16.13 12.21
N ASP A 82 -5.55 -15.71 13.48
CA ASP A 82 -6.41 -16.30 14.53
C ASP A 82 -7.88 -15.99 14.27
N LEU A 83 -8.21 -14.78 13.88
CA LEU A 83 -9.58 -14.40 13.53
C LEU A 83 -10.10 -15.21 12.34
N ILE A 84 -9.28 -15.44 11.31
CA ILE A 84 -9.63 -16.26 10.15
C ILE A 84 -9.93 -17.69 10.57
N VAL A 85 -9.12 -18.27 11.47
CA VAL A 85 -9.33 -19.61 12.03
C VAL A 85 -10.61 -19.64 12.88
N GLU A 86 -10.79 -18.68 13.79
CA GLU A 86 -11.99 -18.54 14.62
C GLU A 86 -13.29 -18.50 13.80
N LYS A 87 -13.27 -17.74 12.71
CA LYS A 87 -14.42 -17.62 11.79
C LYS A 87 -14.58 -18.81 10.82
N GLN A 88 -13.69 -19.79 10.91
CA GLN A 88 -13.73 -21.03 10.13
C GLN A 88 -13.84 -20.80 8.62
N LEU A 89 -13.12 -19.80 8.09
CA LEU A 89 -13.07 -19.55 6.65
C LEU A 89 -12.50 -20.76 5.92
N LYS A 90 -13.16 -21.18 4.84
CA LYS A 90 -12.79 -22.40 4.10
C LYS A 90 -11.45 -22.30 3.42
N ARG A 91 -11.12 -21.10 2.90
CA ARG A 91 -9.96 -20.88 2.06
C ARG A 91 -9.41 -19.44 2.19
N VAL A 92 -8.10 -19.32 2.09
CA VAL A 92 -7.39 -18.04 2.07
C VAL A 92 -6.53 -17.94 0.80
N VAL A 93 -6.66 -16.86 0.07
CA VAL A 93 -5.81 -16.54 -1.09
C VAL A 93 -5.01 -15.28 -0.77
N ILE A 94 -3.70 -15.42 -0.65
CA ILE A 94 -2.76 -14.39 -0.24
C ILE A 94 -2.05 -13.85 -1.48
N GLY A 95 -2.00 -12.53 -1.63
CA GLY A 95 -1.34 -11.86 -2.75
C GLY A 95 0.18 -12.03 -2.72
N CYS A 96 0.79 -11.82 -1.55
CA CYS A 96 2.21 -12.09 -1.33
C CYS A 96 2.49 -12.38 0.15
N GLN A 97 3.58 -13.09 0.40
CA GLN A 97 4.10 -13.32 1.75
C GLN A 97 4.66 -12.01 2.34
N ASP A 98 4.48 -11.81 3.63
CA ASP A 98 5.01 -10.64 4.33
C ASP A 98 6.52 -10.83 4.59
N PRO A 99 7.39 -9.92 4.12
CA PRO A 99 8.83 -10.00 4.35
C PRO A 99 9.25 -9.61 5.77
N PHE A 100 8.31 -9.12 6.59
CA PHE A 100 8.60 -8.72 7.96
C PHE A 100 8.89 -9.94 8.83
N ALA A 101 10.07 -9.98 9.48
CA ALA A 101 10.57 -11.15 10.21
C ALA A 101 9.62 -11.72 11.29
N LYS A 102 8.74 -10.90 11.87
CA LYS A 102 7.73 -11.36 12.85
C LYS A 102 6.56 -12.09 12.21
N VAL A 103 6.33 -11.92 10.90
CA VAL A 103 5.27 -12.56 10.10
C VAL A 103 5.86 -13.65 9.23
N ASN A 104 6.53 -13.31 8.18
CA ASN A 104 7.37 -14.12 7.27
C ASN A 104 6.99 -15.61 7.18
N GLY A 105 5.79 -15.90 6.73
CA GLY A 105 5.28 -17.27 6.55
C GLY A 105 4.54 -17.84 7.77
N LYS A 106 4.64 -17.25 8.96
CA LYS A 106 4.00 -17.77 10.18
C LYS A 106 2.47 -17.71 10.13
N GLY A 107 1.92 -16.68 9.47
CA GLY A 107 0.48 -16.59 9.24
C GLY A 107 -0.01 -17.68 8.31
N ILE A 108 0.73 -17.93 7.23
CA ILE A 108 0.47 -19.00 6.27
C ILE A 108 0.53 -20.36 6.95
N GLU A 109 1.58 -20.63 7.73
CA GLU A 109 1.76 -21.88 8.47
C GLU A 109 0.62 -22.11 9.47
N LYS A 110 0.25 -21.08 10.25
CA LYS A 110 -0.83 -21.16 11.22
C LYS A 110 -2.18 -21.51 10.56
N LEU A 111 -2.50 -20.88 9.44
CA LEU A 111 -3.72 -21.16 8.68
C LEU A 111 -3.74 -22.59 8.13
N ARG A 112 -2.60 -23.07 7.59
CA ARG A 112 -2.47 -24.46 7.10
C ARG A 112 -2.61 -25.49 8.22
N ASN A 113 -1.97 -25.24 9.36
CA ASN A 113 -2.05 -26.11 10.55
C ASN A 113 -3.49 -26.20 11.11
N ALA A 114 -4.30 -25.15 10.90
CA ALA A 114 -5.73 -25.16 11.23
C ALA A 114 -6.61 -25.84 10.16
N GLY A 115 -6.03 -26.44 9.12
CA GLY A 115 -6.76 -27.15 8.06
C GLY A 115 -7.37 -26.23 6.99
N ILE A 116 -7.00 -24.96 6.95
CA ILE A 116 -7.50 -24.01 5.95
C ILE A 116 -6.68 -24.12 4.65
N GLU A 117 -7.37 -24.19 3.50
CA GLU A 117 -6.69 -24.17 2.21
C GLU A 117 -6.04 -22.80 1.98
N VAL A 118 -4.70 -22.75 1.81
CA VAL A 118 -3.97 -21.50 1.59
C VAL A 118 -3.28 -21.52 0.24
N LYS A 119 -3.62 -20.55 -0.63
CA LYS A 119 -2.89 -20.25 -1.88
C LYS A 119 -2.15 -18.92 -1.74
N VAL A 120 -0.88 -18.91 -2.16
CA VAL A 120 -0.03 -17.71 -2.15
C VAL A 120 0.34 -17.38 -3.59
N GLY A 121 0.16 -16.12 -3.98
CA GLY A 121 0.56 -15.57 -5.28
C GLY A 121 1.79 -14.66 -5.16
N VAL A 122 2.16 -14.03 -6.27
CA VAL A 122 3.19 -12.99 -6.32
C VAL A 122 2.51 -11.67 -6.68
N LEU A 123 2.68 -10.66 -5.84
CA LEU A 123 2.06 -9.35 -5.99
C LEU A 123 3.07 -8.23 -5.74
N GLU A 124 3.26 -7.35 -6.72
CA GLU A 124 4.19 -6.22 -6.63
C GLU A 124 3.61 -4.98 -5.91
N LEU A 125 2.35 -5.04 -5.48
CA LEU A 125 1.62 -3.88 -4.95
C LEU A 125 2.30 -3.18 -3.76
N ILE A 126 3.05 -3.93 -2.97
CA ILE A 126 3.66 -3.44 -1.72
C ILE A 126 5.17 -3.23 -1.86
N SER A 127 5.66 -2.92 -3.07
CA SER A 127 7.08 -2.74 -3.34
C SER A 127 7.81 -1.82 -2.36
N ARG A 128 7.16 -0.74 -1.90
CA ARG A 128 7.72 0.19 -0.89
C ARG A 128 7.99 -0.52 0.44
N PHE A 129 7.00 -1.24 0.95
CA PHE A 129 7.09 -1.99 2.20
C PHE A 129 8.12 -3.13 2.09
N VAL A 130 8.06 -3.91 1.01
CA VAL A 130 9.00 -5.00 0.73
C VAL A 130 10.44 -4.48 0.63
N THR A 131 10.68 -3.40 -0.14
CA THR A 131 12.01 -2.80 -0.28
C THR A 131 12.58 -2.38 1.08
N PHE A 132 11.76 -1.72 1.91
CA PHE A 132 12.21 -1.29 3.23
C PHE A 132 12.54 -2.48 4.15
N HIS A 133 11.65 -3.47 4.25
CA HIS A 133 11.82 -4.58 5.20
C HIS A 133 12.84 -5.62 4.73
N ALA A 134 12.87 -5.96 3.43
CA ALA A 134 13.80 -6.94 2.89
C ALA A 134 15.19 -6.36 2.58
N GLN A 135 15.25 -5.15 2.00
CA GLN A 135 16.51 -4.55 1.53
C GLN A 135 17.07 -3.48 2.49
N LYS A 136 16.36 -3.15 3.58
CA LYS A 136 16.77 -2.15 4.59
C LYS A 136 17.13 -0.78 3.99
N ARG A 137 16.46 -0.39 2.91
CA ARG A 137 16.63 0.90 2.25
C ARG A 137 15.28 1.52 1.88
N PRO A 138 15.20 2.84 1.68
CA PRO A 138 13.96 3.45 1.18
C PRO A 138 13.65 2.99 -0.25
N TYR A 139 12.36 2.97 -0.59
CA TYR A 139 11.91 2.86 -1.97
C TYR A 139 12.04 4.22 -2.65
N ILE A 140 12.91 4.31 -3.66
CA ILE A 140 13.22 5.56 -4.34
C ILE A 140 12.44 5.64 -5.65
N THR A 141 11.74 6.76 -5.86
CA THR A 141 11.08 7.09 -7.12
C THR A 141 11.80 8.27 -7.75
N LEU A 142 12.35 8.08 -8.93
CA LEU A 142 12.94 9.18 -9.72
C LEU A 142 11.86 9.87 -10.55
N LYS A 143 11.84 11.19 -10.53
CA LYS A 143 10.93 12.03 -11.33
C LYS A 143 11.69 13.19 -11.95
N TRP A 144 11.59 13.31 -13.25
CA TRP A 144 12.09 14.46 -13.98
C TRP A 144 11.12 14.85 -15.10
N ALA A 145 11.27 16.04 -15.65
CA ALA A 145 10.66 16.47 -16.90
C ALA A 145 11.79 16.80 -17.88
N GLN A 146 11.63 16.44 -19.14
CA GLN A 146 12.61 16.72 -20.18
C GLN A 146 11.92 17.17 -21.46
N SER A 147 12.60 17.94 -22.27
CA SER A 147 12.23 18.31 -23.63
C SER A 147 12.38 17.14 -24.60
N SER A 148 11.92 17.27 -25.82
CA SER A 148 12.03 16.21 -26.85
C SER A 148 13.48 15.85 -27.20
N ASP A 149 14.41 16.77 -27.04
CA ASP A 149 15.85 16.60 -27.24
C ASP A 149 16.58 16.14 -25.96
N GLY A 150 15.85 15.85 -24.86
CA GLY A 150 16.37 15.18 -23.66
C GLY A 150 16.91 16.13 -22.57
N PHE A 151 16.78 17.45 -22.72
CA PHE A 151 17.25 18.40 -21.73
C PHE A 151 16.19 18.69 -20.66
N ILE A 152 16.63 18.93 -19.43
CA ILE A 152 15.77 19.23 -18.27
C ILE A 152 15.69 20.73 -17.96
N ASP A 153 16.67 21.52 -18.41
CA ASP A 153 16.76 22.96 -18.25
C ASP A 153 17.86 23.52 -19.16
N TYR A 154 17.97 24.85 -19.27
CA TYR A 154 19.12 25.51 -19.86
C TYR A 154 20.30 25.54 -18.88
N ASN A 155 21.49 25.82 -19.41
CA ASN A 155 22.64 26.15 -18.57
C ASN A 155 22.52 27.63 -18.13
N ARG A 156 21.84 27.87 -17.03
CA ARG A 156 21.57 29.18 -16.45
C ARG A 156 22.25 29.37 -15.09
N SER A 157 22.66 30.60 -14.80
CA SER A 157 23.09 31.07 -13.48
C SER A 157 21.97 31.82 -12.75
N GLU A 158 21.01 32.40 -13.51
CA GLU A 158 19.88 33.19 -13.04
C GLU A 158 18.67 32.95 -13.93
N GLY A 159 17.52 33.55 -13.58
CA GLY A 159 16.30 33.52 -14.36
C GLY A 159 15.38 32.33 -14.03
N GLU A 160 14.23 32.29 -14.69
CA GLU A 160 13.20 31.26 -14.44
C GLU A 160 13.56 29.93 -15.08
N ALA A 161 13.14 28.87 -14.42
CA ALA A 161 13.23 27.49 -14.95
C ALA A 161 12.37 27.30 -16.19
N VAL A 162 12.81 26.46 -17.11
CA VAL A 162 12.00 26.05 -18.28
C VAL A 162 10.72 25.38 -17.86
N LYS A 163 9.59 25.86 -18.32
CA LYS A 163 8.29 25.26 -18.08
C LYS A 163 8.02 24.12 -19.06
N LEU A 164 8.43 22.90 -18.71
CA LEU A 164 8.26 21.68 -19.51
C LEU A 164 6.95 20.94 -19.26
N SER A 165 6.21 21.30 -18.20
CA SER A 165 5.02 20.57 -17.75
C SER A 165 3.76 21.43 -17.89
N ASN A 166 2.66 20.83 -18.33
CA ASN A 166 1.33 21.47 -18.34
C ASN A 166 0.64 21.32 -16.96
N ASP A 167 -0.54 21.92 -16.81
CA ASP A 167 -1.25 21.97 -15.54
C ASP A 167 -1.70 20.57 -15.06
N LEU A 168 -2.08 19.67 -15.99
CA LEU A 168 -2.43 18.29 -15.65
C LEU A 168 -1.22 17.52 -15.08
N THR A 169 -0.06 17.62 -15.74
CA THR A 169 1.15 16.96 -15.24
C THR A 169 1.62 17.58 -13.93
N ARG A 170 1.44 18.90 -13.72
CA ARG A 170 1.70 19.57 -12.45
C ARG A 170 0.82 18.98 -11.32
N MET A 171 -0.49 18.84 -11.54
CA MET A 171 -1.41 18.21 -10.60
C MET A 171 -0.97 16.78 -10.24
N LEU A 172 -0.58 15.98 -11.24
CA LEU A 172 -0.06 14.61 -11.02
C LEU A 172 1.24 14.59 -10.20
N VAL A 173 2.12 15.59 -10.39
CA VAL A 173 3.33 15.74 -9.55
C VAL A 173 2.95 16.02 -8.09
N HIS A 174 1.96 16.88 -7.83
CA HIS A 174 1.46 17.13 -6.48
C HIS A 174 0.81 15.90 -5.85
N LYS A 175 0.06 15.11 -6.63
CA LYS A 175 -0.43 13.79 -6.22
C LYS A 175 0.74 12.87 -5.82
N ARG A 176 1.77 12.75 -6.66
CA ARG A 176 2.95 11.92 -6.35
C ARG A 176 3.66 12.38 -5.07
N ARG A 177 3.78 13.68 -4.84
CA ARG A 177 4.34 14.21 -3.59
C ARG A 177 3.55 13.78 -2.37
N SER A 178 2.22 13.80 -2.43
CA SER A 178 1.37 13.34 -1.31
C SER A 178 1.52 11.84 -1.00
N GLU A 179 2.01 11.07 -1.96
CA GLU A 179 2.23 9.63 -1.83
C GLU A 179 3.61 9.25 -1.25
N HIS A 180 4.50 10.22 -1.02
CA HIS A 180 5.88 9.99 -0.56
C HIS A 180 6.14 10.65 0.79
N THR A 181 6.97 9.99 1.62
CA THR A 181 7.33 10.48 2.95
C THR A 181 8.29 11.67 2.88
N ALA A 182 9.19 11.68 1.90
CA ALA A 182 10.20 12.72 1.73
C ALA A 182 10.43 13.03 0.26
N ILE A 183 10.92 14.22 -0.03
CA ILE A 183 11.35 14.66 -1.35
C ILE A 183 12.78 15.18 -1.27
N LEU A 184 13.61 14.80 -2.25
CA LEU A 184 14.97 15.26 -2.41
C LEU A 184 15.09 15.94 -3.78
N VAL A 185 15.80 17.05 -3.83
CA VAL A 185 16.13 17.78 -5.07
C VAL A 185 17.63 18.06 -5.17
N GLY A 186 18.10 18.29 -6.37
CA GLY A 186 19.49 18.68 -6.60
C GLY A 186 19.82 20.03 -5.96
N ARG A 187 21.11 20.23 -5.57
CA ARG A 187 21.60 21.49 -5.00
C ARG A 187 21.29 22.70 -5.91
N ARG A 188 21.52 22.57 -7.22
CA ARG A 188 21.24 23.68 -8.18
C ARG A 188 19.74 24.00 -8.22
N THR A 189 18.86 23.02 -8.24
CA THR A 189 17.42 23.24 -8.17
C THR A 189 17.03 23.98 -6.89
N ALA A 190 17.60 23.61 -5.75
CA ALA A 190 17.34 24.30 -4.49
C ALA A 190 17.78 25.77 -4.52
N LEU A 191 18.97 26.04 -5.06
CA LEU A 191 19.56 27.40 -5.10
C LEU A 191 18.91 28.28 -6.15
N LEU A 192 18.68 27.79 -7.37
CA LEU A 192 18.19 28.60 -8.49
C LEU A 192 16.66 28.75 -8.49
N ASP A 193 15.94 27.72 -8.11
CA ASP A 193 14.47 27.70 -8.21
C ASP A 193 13.78 27.98 -6.87
N ASN A 194 14.50 27.84 -5.75
CA ASN A 194 13.95 27.92 -4.39
C ASN A 194 12.54 27.28 -4.26
N PRO A 195 12.36 26.03 -4.68
CA PRO A 195 11.04 25.43 -4.82
C PRO A 195 10.41 25.16 -3.47
N SER A 196 9.14 25.51 -3.29
CA SER A 196 8.42 25.25 -2.05
C SER A 196 8.22 23.77 -1.75
N LEU A 197 8.26 22.88 -2.74
CA LEU A 197 8.13 21.41 -2.66
C LEU A 197 6.88 20.90 -1.91
N THR A 198 5.93 21.79 -1.66
CA THR A 198 4.65 21.46 -1.01
C THR A 198 3.67 20.81 -1.98
N ILE A 199 2.53 20.36 -1.45
CA ILE A 199 1.36 19.98 -2.24
C ILE A 199 0.38 21.17 -2.24
N ARG A 200 -0.01 21.65 -3.44
CA ARG A 200 -0.97 22.74 -3.64
C ARG A 200 -2.15 22.31 -4.48
N ASP A 201 -1.88 21.56 -5.54
CA ASP A 201 -2.86 21.15 -6.54
C ASP A 201 -3.37 19.71 -6.28
N TRP A 202 -3.19 19.20 -5.08
CA TRP A 202 -3.69 17.89 -4.61
C TRP A 202 -3.89 17.89 -3.08
N HIS A 203 -4.77 17.04 -2.59
CA HIS A 203 -4.97 16.85 -1.15
C HIS A 203 -4.01 15.79 -0.58
N GLY A 204 -3.72 15.86 0.72
CA GLY A 204 -2.88 14.90 1.42
C GLY A 204 -1.79 15.57 2.26
N LYS A 205 -0.89 14.75 2.81
CA LYS A 205 0.21 15.22 3.64
C LYS A 205 1.41 15.60 2.76
N ALA A 206 1.97 16.79 2.99
CA ALA A 206 3.21 17.18 2.31
C ALA A 206 4.40 16.31 2.77
N PRO A 207 5.34 15.98 1.85
CA PRO A 207 6.54 15.24 2.19
C PRO A 207 7.50 16.10 3.04
N LEU A 208 8.39 15.44 3.77
CA LEU A 208 9.58 16.09 4.37
C LEU A 208 10.49 16.63 3.26
N ARG A 209 11.10 17.78 3.51
CA ARG A 209 11.96 18.53 2.55
C ARG A 209 13.37 18.62 3.06
#